data_9fb98743d04039e9b3a1edeacf9bddef
#
_entry.id   9fb98743d04039e9b3a1edeacf9bddef
#
_cell.length_a   1.000
_cell.length_b   1.000
_cell.length_c   1.000
_cell.angle_alpha   90.00
_cell.angle_beta   90.00
_cell.angle_gamma   90.00
#
_symmetry.space_group_name_H-M   'P 1'
#
loop_
_entity.id
_entity.type
_entity.pdbx_description
1 polymer ?
#
loop_
_entity_poly.entity_id
_entity_poly.type
_entity_poly.pdbx_seq_one_letter_code
_entity_poly.pdbx_strand_id
1 'polypeptide(L)'
;MKYLIGDIGNTSTKICLLNQKFKIIKHFEIDTKTNIKNNFLKRIISRYKTKSLNPNFLFSSVVPLAFREMKKRFKYTKYKIYEVKDFDLKKRIKLNVKNT
;
A
#
# COMPACT_ATOMS: atom_id res chain seq x y z
N MET A 1 -15.48 -0.20 -5.62
CA MET A 1 -14.17 0.47 -5.52
C MET A 1 -13.15 -0.46 -4.89
N LYS A 2 -11.93 -0.45 -5.38
CA LYS A 2 -10.84 -1.25 -4.83
C LYS A 2 -9.91 -0.39 -3.99
N TYR A 3 -9.26 -1.02 -3.02
CA TYR A 3 -8.34 -0.32 -2.11
C TYR A 3 -6.97 -0.96 -2.18
N LEU A 4 -5.93 -0.14 -2.05
CA LEU A 4 -4.57 -0.62 -2.04
C LEU A 4 -3.93 -0.31 -0.69
N ILE A 5 -3.38 -1.34 -0.05
CA ILE A 5 -2.65 -1.20 1.20
C ILE A 5 -1.30 -1.89 1.05
N GLY A 6 -0.36 -1.55 1.91
CA GLY A 6 0.95 -2.16 1.85
C GLY A 6 1.70 -2.11 3.16
N ASP A 7 2.79 -2.85 3.18
CA ASP A 7 3.68 -2.96 4.32
C ASP A 7 5.12 -2.97 3.81
N ILE A 8 5.89 -1.96 4.20
CA ILE A 8 7.29 -1.83 3.77
C ILE A 8 8.20 -2.34 4.88
N GLY A 9 8.73 -3.55 4.67
CA GLY A 9 9.71 -4.14 5.58
C GLY A 9 11.13 -3.86 5.13
N ASN A 10 12.10 -4.23 5.96
CA ASN A 10 13.51 -4.04 5.63
C ASN A 10 13.93 -4.81 4.38
N THR A 11 13.43 -6.01 4.22
CA THR A 11 13.80 -6.89 3.11
C THR A 11 12.77 -6.87 2.01
N SER A 12 11.49 -7.00 2.36
CA SER A 12 10.44 -7.09 1.36
C SER A 12 9.32 -6.12 1.63
N THR A 13 8.65 -5.71 0.54
CA THR A 13 7.46 -4.87 0.57
C THR A 13 6.29 -5.71 0.09
N LYS A 14 5.22 -5.74 0.88
CA LYS A 14 3.99 -6.45 0.55
C LYS A 14 2.92 -5.44 0.17
N ILE A 15 2.22 -5.72 -0.92
CA ILE A 15 1.15 -4.85 -1.40
C ILE A 15 -0.08 -5.71 -1.63
N CYS A 16 -1.21 -5.28 -1.08
CA CYS A 16 -2.48 -5.99 -1.22
C CYS A 16 -3.49 -5.11 -1.90
N LEU A 17 -4.20 -5.70 -2.85
CA LEU A 17 -5.36 -5.07 -3.47
C LEU A 17 -6.61 -5.67 -2.84
N LEU A 18 -7.49 -4.81 -2.33
CA LEU A 18 -8.71 -5.23 -1.62
C LEU A 18 -9.94 -4.85 -2.43
N ASN A 19 -11.01 -5.66 -2.29
CA ASN A 19 -12.30 -5.30 -2.88
C ASN A 19 -13.06 -4.34 -1.95
N GLN A 20 -14.27 -3.96 -2.33
CA GLN A 20 -15.08 -3.03 -1.54
C GLN A 20 -15.50 -3.58 -0.18
N LYS A 21 -15.37 -4.89 0.03
CA LYS A 21 -15.61 -5.53 1.33
C LYS A 21 -14.32 -5.74 2.11
N PHE A 22 -13.21 -5.15 1.63
CA PHE A 22 -11.88 -5.22 2.24
C PHE A 22 -11.31 -6.63 2.27
N LYS A 23 -11.71 -7.47 1.34
CA LYS A 23 -11.11 -8.79 1.17
C LYS A 23 -9.98 -8.71 0.14
N ILE A 24 -8.90 -9.46 0.39
CA ILE A 24 -7.75 -9.45 -0.51
C ILE A 24 -8.12 -10.12 -1.82
N ILE A 25 -7.98 -9.37 -2.93
CA ILE A 25 -8.19 -9.87 -4.28
C ILE A 25 -6.86 -10.30 -4.88
N LYS A 26 -5.81 -9.53 -4.62
CA LYS A 26 -4.49 -9.76 -5.20
C LYS A 26 -3.43 -9.37 -4.19
N HIS A 27 -2.33 -10.13 -4.20
CA HIS A 27 -1.24 -9.93 -3.27
C HIS A 27 0.07 -9.92 -4.04
N PHE A 28 0.92 -8.94 -3.73
CA PHE A 28 2.25 -8.80 -4.34
C PHE A 28 3.29 -8.72 -3.25
N GLU A 29 4.39 -9.38 -3.47
CA GLU A 29 5.55 -9.24 -2.59
C GLU A 29 6.78 -9.01 -3.44
N ILE A 30 7.55 -7.99 -3.09
CA ILE A 30 8.74 -7.62 -3.85
C ILE A 30 9.82 -7.13 -2.90
N ASP A 31 11.06 -7.32 -3.28
CA ASP A 31 12.20 -6.79 -2.54
C ASP A 31 12.06 -5.27 -2.39
N THR A 32 12.26 -4.76 -1.18
CA THR A 32 12.07 -3.34 -0.89
C THR A 32 12.99 -2.46 -1.74
N LYS A 33 14.23 -2.85 -1.93
CA LYS A 33 15.16 -2.09 -2.78
C LYS A 33 14.69 -2.05 -4.24
N THR A 34 14.17 -3.15 -4.73
CA THR A 34 13.65 -3.25 -6.10
C THR A 34 12.40 -2.37 -6.27
N ASN A 35 11.53 -2.35 -5.26
CA ASN A 35 10.35 -1.50 -5.30
C ASN A 35 10.72 -0.02 -5.42
N ILE A 36 11.70 0.43 -4.64
CA ILE A 36 12.17 1.81 -4.70
C ILE A 36 12.79 2.11 -6.07
N LYS A 37 13.68 1.23 -6.52
CA LYS A 37 14.43 1.44 -7.76
C LYS A 37 13.55 1.42 -9.00
N ASN A 38 12.63 0.47 -9.08
CA ASN A 38 11.82 0.22 -10.28
C ASN A 38 10.42 0.81 -10.22
N ASN A 39 10.08 1.48 -9.12
CA ASN A 39 8.74 2.05 -8.92
C ASN A 39 7.65 1.01 -9.18
N PHE A 40 7.74 -0.13 -8.49
CA PHE A 40 6.83 -1.25 -8.68
C PHE A 40 5.37 -0.89 -8.40
N LEU A 41 5.15 -0.02 -7.40
CA LEU A 41 3.80 0.44 -7.07
C LEU A 41 3.14 1.11 -8.27
N LYS A 42 3.87 1.92 -9.03
CA LYS A 42 3.35 2.57 -10.23
C LYS A 42 2.90 1.54 -11.27
N ARG A 43 3.61 0.43 -11.38
CA ARG A 43 3.24 -0.65 -12.31
C ARG A 43 1.93 -1.30 -11.89
N ILE A 44 1.75 -1.52 -10.60
CA ILE A 44 0.51 -2.10 -10.07
C ILE A 44 -0.66 -1.15 -10.35
N ILE A 45 -0.47 0.14 -10.06
CA ILE A 45 -1.50 1.15 -10.31
C ILE A 45 -1.89 1.18 -11.78
N SER A 46 -0.91 1.16 -12.69
CA SER A 46 -1.17 1.17 -14.12
C SER A 46 -2.04 0.00 -14.56
N ARG A 47 -1.85 -1.15 -13.92
CA ARG A 47 -2.62 -2.35 -14.25
C ARG A 47 -4.05 -2.29 -13.75
N TYR A 48 -4.29 -1.65 -12.60
CA TYR A 48 -5.58 -1.70 -11.91
C TYR A 48 -6.36 -0.40 -11.87
N LYS A 49 -5.79 0.71 -12.38
CA LYS A 49 -6.42 2.03 -12.29
C LYS A 49 -7.78 2.12 -12.97
N THR A 50 -8.00 1.34 -14.03
CA THR A 50 -9.25 1.34 -14.76
C THR A 50 -10.39 0.64 -14.02
N LYS A 51 -10.10 0.01 -12.89
CA LYS A 51 -11.07 -0.76 -12.12
C LYS A 51 -11.52 -0.05 -10.85
N SER A 52 -11.60 1.27 -10.89
CA SER A 52 -12.05 2.11 -9.78
C SER A 52 -11.18 1.95 -8.53
N LEU A 53 -9.90 2.22 -8.68
CA LEU A 53 -8.96 2.18 -7.57
C LEU A 53 -9.08 3.44 -6.72
N ASN A 54 -9.29 3.28 -5.41
CA ASN A 54 -9.29 4.41 -4.49
C ASN A 54 -7.91 5.07 -4.47
N PRO A 55 -7.83 6.40 -4.64
CA PRO A 55 -6.52 7.07 -4.73
C PRO A 55 -5.78 7.21 -3.41
N ASN A 56 -6.39 6.87 -2.30
CA ASN A 56 -5.74 6.94 -0.99
C ASN A 56 -5.18 5.58 -0.62
N PHE A 57 -3.85 5.49 -0.55
CA PHE A 57 -3.14 4.26 -0.23
C PHE A 57 -2.63 4.30 1.20
N LEU A 58 -2.77 3.21 1.93
CA LEU A 58 -2.33 3.10 3.32
C LEU A 58 -1.15 2.14 3.40
N PHE A 59 -0.06 2.60 4.00
CA PHE A 59 1.14 1.79 4.16
C PHE A 59 1.65 1.83 5.57
N SER A 60 2.05 0.68 6.10
CA SER A 60 2.91 0.64 7.27
C SER A 60 4.35 0.55 6.80
N SER A 61 5.29 1.08 7.58
CA SER A 61 6.69 1.04 7.18
C SER A 61 7.60 1.00 8.40
N VAL A 62 8.60 0.13 8.34
CA VAL A 62 9.73 0.14 9.28
C VAL A 62 10.99 0.70 8.62
N VAL A 63 10.86 1.21 7.38
CA VAL A 63 11.96 1.80 6.62
C VAL A 63 11.55 3.21 6.20
N PRO A 64 11.79 4.23 7.05
CA PRO A 64 11.34 5.60 6.78
C PRO A 64 11.81 6.15 5.44
N LEU A 65 13.05 5.85 5.04
CA LEU A 65 13.58 6.34 3.76
C LEU A 65 12.83 5.73 2.58
N ALA A 66 12.50 4.45 2.64
CA ALA A 66 11.76 3.78 1.57
C ALA A 66 10.36 4.37 1.42
N PHE A 67 9.69 4.61 2.55
CA PHE A 67 8.35 5.22 2.54
C PHE A 67 8.41 6.63 1.95
N ARG A 68 9.39 7.42 2.35
CA ARG A 68 9.56 8.79 1.90
C ARG A 68 9.82 8.84 0.39
N GLU A 69 10.67 7.96 -0.12
CA GLU A 69 10.94 7.88 -1.55
C GLU A 69 9.69 7.49 -2.34
N MET A 70 8.93 6.53 -1.85
CA MET A 70 7.70 6.12 -2.50
C MET A 70 6.69 7.25 -2.52
N LYS A 71 6.49 7.93 -1.39
CA LYS A 71 5.58 9.05 -1.29
C LYS A 71 5.98 10.19 -2.24
N LYS A 72 7.27 10.47 -2.35
CA LYS A 72 7.80 11.51 -3.21
C LYS A 72 7.48 11.26 -4.68
N ARG A 73 7.52 10.00 -5.11
CA ARG A 73 7.23 9.64 -6.51
C ARG A 73 5.78 9.88 -6.91
N PHE A 74 4.88 9.96 -5.94
CA PHE A 74 3.47 10.19 -6.21
C PHE A 74 3.01 11.61 -5.88
N LYS A 75 3.95 12.51 -5.60
CA LYS A 75 3.67 13.87 -5.15
C LYS A 75 2.77 14.65 -6.10
N TYR A 76 2.97 14.50 -7.40
CA TYR A 76 2.20 15.25 -8.40
C TYR A 76 1.11 14.44 -9.08
N THR A 77 0.74 13.33 -8.49
CA THR A 77 -0.35 12.49 -9.00
C THR A 77 -1.58 12.65 -8.12
N LYS A 78 -2.70 12.08 -8.58
CA LYS A 78 -3.91 12.05 -7.75
C LYS A 78 -3.81 11.08 -6.57
N TYR A 79 -2.82 10.20 -6.58
CA TYR A 79 -2.66 9.20 -5.53
C TYR A 79 -1.93 9.78 -4.34
N LYS A 80 -2.45 9.49 -3.14
CA LYS A 80 -1.87 9.95 -1.88
C LYS A 80 -1.52 8.73 -1.03
N ILE A 81 -0.32 8.74 -0.46
CA ILE A 81 0.18 7.63 0.33
C ILE A 81 0.25 8.07 1.79
N TYR A 82 -0.47 7.36 2.64
CA TYR A 82 -0.55 7.65 4.07
C TYR A 82 0.13 6.55 4.87
N GLU A 83 0.77 6.95 5.95
CA GLU A 83 1.40 6.00 6.86
C GLU A 83 0.40 5.54 7.92
N VAL A 84 0.33 4.23 8.18
CA VAL A 84 -0.66 3.64 9.07
C VAL A 84 -0.61 4.20 10.48
N LYS A 85 0.59 4.52 10.98
CA LYS A 85 0.72 5.07 12.33
C LYS A 85 -0.02 6.40 12.52
N ASP A 86 -0.33 7.08 11.43
CA ASP A 86 -1.08 8.34 11.47
C ASP A 86 -2.58 8.10 11.65
N PHE A 87 -3.06 6.86 11.45
CA PHE A 87 -4.49 6.55 11.44
C PHE A 87 -4.91 5.53 12.47
N ASP A 88 -4.00 5.05 13.31
CA ASP A 88 -4.31 4.01 14.28
C ASP A 88 -4.98 2.78 13.64
N LEU A 89 -4.65 2.52 12.39
CA LEU A 89 -5.29 1.48 11.59
C LEU A 89 -4.94 0.07 12.08
N LYS A 90 -3.79 -0.09 12.71
CA LYS A 90 -3.36 -1.37 13.27
C LYS A 90 -4.34 -1.89 14.31
N LYS A 91 -4.89 -1.00 15.12
CA LYS A 91 -5.91 -1.36 16.11
C LYS A 91 -7.16 -1.88 15.44
N ARG A 92 -7.60 -1.22 14.37
CA ARG A 92 -8.80 -1.62 13.64
C ARG A 92 -8.62 -2.97 12.96
N ILE A 93 -7.44 -3.20 12.38
CA ILE A 93 -7.13 -4.47 11.75
C ILE A 93 -7.10 -5.59 12.78
N LYS A 94 -6.48 -5.35 13.95
CA LYS A 94 -6.45 -6.34 15.03
C LYS A 94 -7.82 -6.68 15.55
N LEU A 95 -8.70 -5.68 15.68
CA LEU A 95 -10.07 -5.91 16.11
C LEU A 95 -10.83 -6.76 15.12
N ASN A 96 -10.66 -6.50 13.84
CA ASN A 96 -11.30 -7.27 12.79
C ASN A 96 -10.83 -8.72 12.78
N VAL A 97 -9.53 -8.94 12.97
CA VAL A 97 -8.96 -10.28 13.05
C VAL A 97 -9.50 -11.04 14.25
N LYS A 98 -9.68 -10.35 15.38
CA LYS A 98 -10.24 -10.96 16.58
C LYS A 98 -11.67 -11.42 16.40
N ASN A 99 -12.40 -10.73 15.55
CA ASN A 99 -13.83 -11.01 15.34
C ASN A 99 -14.07 -12.03 14.24
N THR A 100 -13.02 -12.51 13.63
CA THR A 100 -13.11 -13.59 12.66
C THR A 100 -12.73 -14.90 13.29
#